data_4fbe4dd1ca412091b097b70e52dab007
#
_entry.id   4fbe4dd1ca412091b097b70e52dab007
#
_cell.length_a   1.000
_cell.length_b   1.000
_cell.length_c   1.000
_cell.angle_alpha   90.00
_cell.angle_beta   90.00
_cell.angle_gamma   90.00
#
_symmetry.space_group_name_H-M   'P 1'
#
loop_
_entity.id
_entity.type
_entity.pdbx_description
1 polymer ?
#
loop_
_entity_poly.entity_id
_entity_poly.type
_entity_poly.pdbx_seq_one_letter_code
_entity_poly.pdbx_strand_id
1 'polypeptide(L)'
;MAKRDFYDVLGVGKSASPDELKSAYRKLAVKYHPDKNPGDKVAEDKFKEASEAYGILSDKEKKQNYDNFGHAAFENGGGRQGGGFGGFGGADFSDIFEDFFGDFGGGGRSRNRSSNNRGSDLRYDLSISLEEAYQGKKQDIKFSTTERCNTCKGNGSKPGHSPDRCTYCGGNGKIRSNQGFFTVQQTCPQCNGNGEEITNPCNDCNGQGKKQASKKISVTIPKGVDDGTRIRLAGKGEAGSRGGATGDLYLFINVYSHDLFKRSDENLFFEFPLSLADAALGTTIEIPTIDGGKAKIKIPEGTQNGKQFRLKGKGMPFMRRGDFGDLYVQVKTEVPVYLNKKQKELLEQFREIENDKSNPSIKKFFQKAKNFWKN
;
A
#
# COMPACT_ATOMS: atom_id res chain seq x y z
N MET A 1 -3.84 35.06 -30.41
CA MET A 1 -4.35 34.03 -31.34
C MET A 1 -5.80 33.76 -30.96
N ALA A 2 -6.71 33.63 -31.94
CA ALA A 2 -8.10 33.29 -31.64
C ALA A 2 -8.15 31.87 -31.01
N LYS A 3 -8.84 31.72 -29.87
CA LYS A 3 -9.06 30.42 -29.26
C LYS A 3 -9.86 29.52 -30.21
N ARG A 4 -9.48 28.24 -30.31
CA ARG A 4 -10.16 27.25 -31.13
C ARG A 4 -11.52 26.93 -30.54
N ASP A 5 -12.52 26.62 -31.36
CA ASP A 5 -13.84 26.17 -30.89
C ASP A 5 -13.70 24.89 -30.06
N PHE A 6 -14.38 24.82 -28.92
CA PHE A 6 -14.30 23.66 -28.02
C PHE A 6 -14.79 22.36 -28.66
N TYR A 7 -15.73 22.43 -29.58
CA TYR A 7 -16.17 21.28 -30.35
C TYR A 7 -15.06 20.78 -31.30
N ASP A 8 -14.33 21.74 -31.95
CA ASP A 8 -13.20 21.40 -32.80
C ASP A 8 -12.02 20.86 -32.02
N VAL A 9 -11.79 21.33 -30.78
CA VAL A 9 -10.76 20.81 -29.88
C VAL A 9 -11.01 19.36 -29.53
N LEU A 10 -12.27 18.99 -29.24
CA LEU A 10 -12.66 17.62 -28.96
C LEU A 10 -12.87 16.76 -30.21
N GLY A 11 -12.92 17.38 -31.40
CA GLY A 11 -13.16 16.69 -32.67
C GLY A 11 -14.58 16.12 -32.79
N VAL A 12 -15.59 16.86 -32.29
CA VAL A 12 -17.01 16.45 -32.29
C VAL A 12 -17.89 17.56 -32.88
N GLY A 13 -19.08 17.21 -33.34
CA GLY A 13 -20.05 18.18 -33.82
C GLY A 13 -20.81 18.87 -32.68
N LYS A 14 -21.38 20.06 -32.95
CA LYS A 14 -22.18 20.81 -31.96
C LYS A 14 -23.41 20.07 -31.44
N SER A 15 -23.89 19.07 -32.17
CA SER A 15 -25.02 18.21 -31.79
C SER A 15 -24.56 16.97 -30.97
N ALA A 16 -23.28 16.84 -30.60
CA ALA A 16 -22.76 15.69 -29.91
C ALA A 16 -23.45 15.46 -28.56
N SER A 17 -23.78 14.21 -28.31
CA SER A 17 -24.36 13.74 -27.05
C SER A 17 -23.32 13.77 -25.91
N PRO A 18 -23.75 13.80 -24.64
CA PRO A 18 -22.83 13.73 -23.49
C PRO A 18 -21.88 12.54 -23.51
N ASP A 19 -22.34 11.41 -24.02
CA ASP A 19 -21.53 10.18 -24.14
C ASP A 19 -20.46 10.30 -25.24
N GLU A 20 -20.79 10.94 -26.35
CA GLU A 20 -19.84 11.23 -27.42
C GLU A 20 -18.75 12.21 -26.96
N LEU A 21 -19.15 13.29 -26.28
CA LEU A 21 -18.22 14.26 -25.67
C LEU A 21 -17.24 13.54 -24.71
N LYS A 22 -17.77 12.68 -23.84
CA LYS A 22 -16.97 11.90 -22.88
C LYS A 22 -16.01 10.93 -23.56
N SER A 23 -16.47 10.27 -24.63
CA SER A 23 -15.65 9.32 -25.39
C SER A 23 -14.51 10.03 -26.13
N ALA A 24 -14.81 11.17 -26.78
CA ALA A 24 -13.83 11.99 -27.48
C ALA A 24 -12.75 12.52 -26.51
N TYR A 25 -13.17 13.09 -25.37
CA TYR A 25 -12.25 13.54 -24.33
C TYR A 25 -11.34 12.43 -23.83
N ARG A 26 -11.88 11.23 -23.51
CA ARG A 26 -11.07 10.09 -23.03
C ARG A 26 -9.99 9.70 -24.05
N LYS A 27 -10.31 9.68 -25.34
CA LYS A 27 -9.32 9.37 -26.38
C LYS A 27 -8.17 10.38 -26.41
N LEU A 28 -8.50 11.67 -26.31
CA LEU A 28 -7.50 12.75 -26.29
C LEU A 28 -6.67 12.73 -24.99
N ALA A 29 -7.33 12.53 -23.85
CA ALA A 29 -6.68 12.45 -22.55
C ALA A 29 -5.67 11.30 -22.47
N VAL A 30 -6.01 10.10 -22.98
CA VAL A 30 -5.09 8.96 -23.06
C VAL A 30 -3.93 9.20 -24.03
N LYS A 31 -4.20 9.90 -25.14
CA LYS A 31 -3.20 10.20 -26.17
C LYS A 31 -2.17 11.23 -25.71
N TYR A 32 -2.61 12.27 -25.01
CA TYR A 32 -1.78 13.41 -24.60
C TYR A 32 -1.48 13.44 -23.10
N HIS A 33 -1.66 12.29 -22.41
CA HIS A 33 -1.39 12.19 -20.96
C HIS A 33 0.07 12.50 -20.65
N PRO A 34 0.35 13.31 -19.59
CA PRO A 34 1.73 13.67 -19.22
C PRO A 34 2.61 12.47 -18.94
N ASP A 35 2.07 11.39 -18.33
CA ASP A 35 2.83 10.16 -18.07
C ASP A 35 3.25 9.40 -19.34
N LYS A 36 2.51 9.59 -20.44
CA LYS A 36 2.85 8.97 -21.74
C LYS A 36 3.73 9.86 -22.63
N ASN A 37 3.73 11.16 -22.36
CA ASN A 37 4.46 12.15 -23.14
C ASN A 37 5.27 13.07 -22.20
N PRO A 38 6.20 12.52 -21.39
CA PRO A 38 6.94 13.31 -20.42
C PRO A 38 7.81 14.36 -21.11
N GLY A 39 7.61 15.66 -20.76
CA GLY A 39 8.38 16.79 -21.29
C GLY A 39 7.96 17.33 -22.65
N ASP A 40 6.90 16.79 -23.29
CA ASP A 40 6.34 17.30 -24.53
C ASP A 40 5.31 18.42 -24.24
N LYS A 41 5.76 19.68 -24.38
CA LYS A 41 4.92 20.87 -24.18
C LYS A 41 3.71 20.91 -25.12
N VAL A 42 3.85 20.38 -26.35
CA VAL A 42 2.74 20.40 -27.33
C VAL A 42 1.66 19.39 -26.90
N ALA A 43 2.05 18.25 -26.35
CA ALA A 43 1.10 17.29 -25.78
C ALA A 43 0.42 17.86 -24.55
N GLU A 44 1.16 18.54 -23.67
CA GLU A 44 0.64 19.21 -22.49
C GLU A 44 -0.40 20.31 -22.83
N ASP A 45 -0.10 21.16 -23.81
CA ASP A 45 -1.03 22.21 -24.25
C ASP A 45 -2.31 21.60 -24.84
N LYS A 46 -2.20 20.55 -25.66
CA LYS A 46 -3.37 19.85 -26.21
C LYS A 46 -4.20 19.15 -25.13
N PHE A 47 -3.55 18.64 -24.10
CA PHE A 47 -4.25 18.04 -22.95
C PHE A 47 -5.04 19.09 -22.17
N LYS A 48 -4.44 20.29 -21.94
CA LYS A 48 -5.08 21.43 -21.29
C LYS A 48 -6.28 21.93 -22.09
N GLU A 49 -6.12 22.14 -23.39
CA GLU A 49 -7.21 22.54 -24.28
C GLU A 49 -8.38 21.54 -24.28
N ALA A 50 -8.08 20.24 -24.36
CA ALA A 50 -9.10 19.20 -24.34
C ALA A 50 -9.84 19.13 -22.99
N SER A 51 -9.13 19.34 -21.88
CA SER A 51 -9.71 19.36 -20.52
C SER A 51 -10.61 20.58 -20.30
N GLU A 52 -10.19 21.76 -20.77
CA GLU A 52 -11.00 22.98 -20.73
C GLU A 52 -12.28 22.82 -21.56
N ALA A 53 -12.16 22.33 -22.80
CA ALA A 53 -13.27 22.08 -23.68
C ALA A 53 -14.30 21.12 -23.08
N TYR A 54 -13.84 19.99 -22.53
CA TYR A 54 -14.72 19.02 -21.90
C TYR A 54 -15.38 19.57 -20.61
N GLY A 55 -14.63 20.34 -19.81
CA GLY A 55 -15.16 20.95 -18.58
C GLY A 55 -16.32 21.93 -18.84
N ILE A 56 -16.36 22.55 -20.01
CA ILE A 56 -17.45 23.45 -20.39
C ILE A 56 -18.58 22.70 -21.11
N LEU A 57 -18.26 21.82 -22.05
CA LEU A 57 -19.26 21.13 -22.86
C LEU A 57 -19.98 19.99 -22.13
N SER A 58 -19.41 19.47 -21.05
CA SER A 58 -20.03 18.40 -20.24
C SER A 58 -21.13 18.90 -19.30
N ASP A 59 -21.12 20.18 -18.95
CA ASP A 59 -22.13 20.82 -18.09
C ASP A 59 -23.21 21.46 -18.94
N LYS A 60 -24.46 21.15 -18.68
CA LYS A 60 -25.60 21.60 -19.47
C LYS A 60 -25.76 23.13 -19.50
N GLU A 61 -25.53 23.80 -18.38
CA GLU A 61 -25.66 25.25 -18.25
C GLU A 61 -24.48 25.95 -18.92
N LYS A 62 -23.25 25.45 -18.70
CA LYS A 62 -22.04 26.00 -19.33
C LYS A 62 -22.05 25.78 -20.84
N LYS A 63 -22.52 24.63 -21.29
CA LYS A 63 -22.70 24.35 -22.74
C LYS A 63 -23.68 25.34 -23.38
N GLN A 64 -24.84 25.56 -22.76
CA GLN A 64 -25.81 26.55 -23.28
C GLN A 64 -25.24 27.96 -23.35
N ASN A 65 -24.47 28.37 -22.33
CA ASN A 65 -23.80 29.67 -22.33
C ASN A 65 -22.72 29.73 -23.40
N TYR A 66 -21.98 28.68 -23.64
CA TYR A 66 -21.00 28.61 -24.71
C TYR A 66 -21.65 28.62 -26.10
N ASP A 67 -22.73 27.87 -26.27
CA ASP A 67 -23.48 27.83 -27.55
C ASP A 67 -24.09 29.16 -27.92
N ASN A 68 -24.47 30.00 -26.93
CA ASN A 68 -25.08 31.32 -27.16
C ASN A 68 -24.04 32.45 -27.30
N PHE A 69 -22.95 32.43 -26.58
CA PHE A 69 -22.02 33.57 -26.47
C PHE A 69 -20.58 33.20 -26.82
N GLY A 70 -20.29 31.96 -27.18
CA GLY A 70 -18.94 31.48 -27.48
C GLY A 70 -17.95 31.63 -26.33
N HIS A 71 -16.69 31.85 -26.66
CA HIS A 71 -15.62 32.07 -25.66
C HIS A 71 -15.82 33.36 -24.83
N ALA A 72 -16.53 34.35 -25.38
CA ALA A 72 -16.79 35.61 -24.69
C ALA A 72 -17.60 35.44 -23.39
N ALA A 73 -18.38 34.37 -23.26
CA ALA A 73 -19.10 34.04 -22.04
C ALA A 73 -18.16 33.75 -20.84
N PHE A 74 -16.91 33.40 -21.13
CA PHE A 74 -15.92 32.94 -20.13
C PHE A 74 -14.69 33.87 -20.05
N GLU A 75 -14.54 34.83 -20.96
CA GLU A 75 -13.42 35.79 -20.99
C GLU A 75 -13.68 37.06 -20.16
N ASN A 76 -14.96 37.49 -20.00
CA ASN A 76 -15.32 38.62 -19.18
C ASN A 76 -15.85 38.24 -17.79
N GLY A 77 -14.94 37.91 -16.87
CA GLY A 77 -15.22 37.69 -15.47
C GLY A 77 -15.57 38.98 -14.71
N GLY A 78 -16.72 39.56 -15.00
CA GLY A 78 -17.22 40.72 -14.28
C GLY A 78 -18.71 40.60 -14.02
N GLY A 79 -19.11 40.03 -12.89
CA GLY A 79 -20.47 40.22 -12.38
C GLY A 79 -21.18 39.00 -11.82
N ARG A 80 -21.14 38.90 -10.50
CA ARG A 80 -22.10 38.23 -9.60
C ARG A 80 -22.23 36.71 -9.59
N GLN A 81 -21.70 36.18 -8.48
CA GLN A 81 -22.15 35.04 -7.72
C GLN A 81 -21.73 33.63 -8.18
N GLY A 82 -20.63 33.15 -7.61
CA GLY A 82 -20.33 31.70 -7.46
C GLY A 82 -19.13 31.18 -8.22
N GLY A 83 -17.94 31.12 -7.61
CA GLY A 83 -16.83 30.24 -8.00
C GLY A 83 -15.81 30.87 -8.97
N GLY A 84 -14.78 31.52 -8.43
CA GLY A 84 -13.71 32.18 -9.17
C GLY A 84 -12.89 31.24 -10.05
N PHE A 85 -12.82 31.55 -11.31
CA PHE A 85 -11.88 31.01 -12.29
C PHE A 85 -11.12 32.20 -12.94
N GLY A 86 -10.40 32.92 -12.13
CA GLY A 86 -9.59 34.05 -12.60
C GLY A 86 -8.24 34.09 -11.92
N GLY A 87 -7.22 33.53 -12.55
CA GLY A 87 -5.85 33.62 -12.05
C GLY A 87 -4.96 32.45 -12.38
N PHE A 88 -4.79 32.09 -13.64
CA PHE A 88 -3.81 31.11 -14.09
C PHE A 88 -2.43 31.78 -14.26
N GLY A 89 -1.70 31.87 -13.14
CA GLY A 89 -0.29 32.19 -13.11
C GLY A 89 0.35 31.40 -11.99
N GLY A 90 0.87 30.20 -12.31
CA GLY A 90 1.95 29.57 -11.54
C GLY A 90 1.58 28.79 -10.28
N ALA A 91 0.45 28.08 -10.21
CA ALA A 91 0.18 27.12 -9.14
C ALA A 91 0.07 25.69 -9.71
N ASP A 92 0.60 24.74 -8.97
CA ASP A 92 0.74 23.34 -9.30
C ASP A 92 -0.58 22.72 -9.80
N PHE A 93 -0.56 22.26 -11.06
CA PHE A 93 -1.74 21.76 -11.79
C PHE A 93 -2.31 20.46 -11.19
N SER A 94 -1.55 19.83 -10.30
CA SER A 94 -1.91 18.56 -9.65
C SER A 94 -3.06 18.73 -8.64
N ASP A 95 -3.05 19.81 -7.86
CA ASP A 95 -4.05 20.02 -6.80
C ASP A 95 -5.43 20.41 -7.36
N ILE A 96 -5.47 21.12 -8.49
CA ILE A 96 -6.73 21.50 -9.13
C ILE A 96 -7.35 20.33 -9.89
N PHE A 97 -6.51 19.41 -10.36
CA PHE A 97 -6.96 18.20 -11.05
C PHE A 97 -7.57 17.17 -10.08
N GLU A 98 -7.02 17.02 -8.88
CA GLU A 98 -7.60 16.16 -7.84
C GLU A 98 -8.93 16.70 -7.31
N ASP A 99 -9.07 18.01 -7.12
CA ASP A 99 -10.33 18.62 -6.71
C ASP A 99 -11.42 18.50 -7.78
N PHE A 100 -11.05 18.65 -9.06
CA PHE A 100 -12.01 18.58 -10.16
C PHE A 100 -12.40 17.14 -10.54
N PHE A 101 -11.46 16.20 -10.50
CA PHE A 101 -11.70 14.80 -10.85
C PHE A 101 -12.24 13.97 -9.66
N GLY A 102 -11.90 14.37 -8.44
CA GLY A 102 -12.42 13.74 -7.22
C GLY A 102 -13.93 13.94 -7.04
N ASP A 103 -14.47 15.06 -7.52
CA ASP A 103 -15.91 15.36 -7.43
C ASP A 103 -16.74 14.77 -8.59
N PHE A 104 -16.12 14.44 -9.72
CA PHE A 104 -16.81 13.97 -10.92
C PHE A 104 -17.02 12.45 -11.01
N GLY A 105 -16.36 11.67 -10.13
CA GLY A 105 -16.43 10.20 -10.11
C GLY A 105 -17.58 9.59 -9.30
N GLY A 106 -18.37 10.36 -8.60
CA GLY A 106 -19.42 9.82 -7.71
C GLY A 106 -20.52 10.82 -7.44
N GLY A 107 -21.69 10.51 -7.94
CA GLY A 107 -22.95 11.25 -7.87
C GLY A 107 -23.14 12.10 -6.61
N GLY A 108 -23.46 13.36 -6.85
CA GLY A 108 -23.67 14.41 -5.85
C GLY A 108 -24.62 14.01 -4.71
N ARG A 109 -24.02 13.62 -3.62
CA ARG A 109 -24.57 13.83 -2.29
C ARG A 109 -23.60 14.76 -1.59
N SER A 110 -23.99 16.01 -1.41
CA SER A 110 -23.44 16.89 -0.40
C SER A 110 -23.29 16.05 0.88
N ARG A 111 -22.11 15.45 1.07
CA ARG A 111 -21.76 14.91 2.37
C ARG A 111 -21.58 16.12 3.25
N ASN A 112 -22.71 16.51 3.90
CA ASN A 112 -22.61 17.18 5.17
C ASN A 112 -21.46 16.47 5.90
N ARG A 113 -20.30 17.13 6.05
CA ARG A 113 -19.23 16.65 6.91
C ARG A 113 -19.83 16.63 8.32
N SER A 114 -20.62 15.59 8.61
CA SER A 114 -20.90 15.22 9.98
C SER A 114 -19.53 15.13 10.62
N SER A 115 -19.33 15.92 11.66
CA SER A 115 -18.13 15.87 12.49
C SER A 115 -17.71 14.42 12.58
N ASN A 116 -16.44 14.11 12.24
CA ASN A 116 -15.98 12.75 12.09
C ASN A 116 -15.98 12.05 13.45
N ASN A 117 -17.17 11.65 13.90
CA ASN A 117 -17.42 11.02 15.19
C ASN A 117 -16.97 9.55 15.20
N ARG A 118 -16.36 9.08 14.10
CA ARG A 118 -15.79 7.74 14.02
C ARG A 118 -14.61 7.61 14.99
N GLY A 119 -14.53 6.47 15.66
CA GLY A 119 -13.39 6.13 16.51
C GLY A 119 -12.12 5.95 15.70
N SER A 120 -10.98 6.13 16.38
CA SER A 120 -9.67 5.95 15.79
C SER A 120 -9.43 4.49 15.43
N ASP A 121 -8.71 4.28 14.34
CA ASP A 121 -8.21 2.96 14.00
C ASP A 121 -7.02 2.62 14.91
N LEU A 122 -6.89 1.34 15.27
CA LEU A 122 -5.82 0.85 16.12
C LEU A 122 -4.82 0.03 15.31
N ARG A 123 -3.56 0.11 15.68
CA ARG A 123 -2.47 -0.71 15.15
C ARG A 123 -2.01 -1.70 16.21
N TYR A 124 -1.79 -2.93 15.80
CA TYR A 124 -1.22 -3.99 16.61
C TYR A 124 -0.17 -4.74 15.80
N ASP A 125 1.07 -4.74 16.28
CA ASP A 125 2.17 -5.47 15.63
C ASP A 125 2.25 -6.87 16.24
N LEU A 126 2.20 -7.89 15.38
CA LEU A 126 2.22 -9.30 15.75
C LEU A 126 3.39 -9.99 15.08
N SER A 127 4.33 -10.48 15.89
CA SER A 127 5.49 -11.21 15.40
C SER A 127 5.23 -12.72 15.45
N ILE A 128 5.58 -13.41 14.37
CA ILE A 128 5.43 -14.86 14.21
C ILE A 128 6.72 -15.48 13.66
N SER A 129 6.92 -16.78 13.87
CA SER A 129 8.02 -17.49 13.25
C SER A 129 7.71 -17.86 11.77
N LEU A 130 8.73 -18.28 11.03
CA LEU A 130 8.58 -18.71 9.64
C LEU A 130 7.72 -19.97 9.53
N GLU A 131 7.84 -20.89 10.47
CA GLU A 131 7.03 -22.12 10.56
C GLU A 131 5.56 -21.80 10.87
N GLU A 132 5.31 -20.82 11.75
CA GLU A 132 3.95 -20.35 12.03
C GLU A 132 3.34 -19.68 10.80
N ALA A 133 4.13 -18.93 10.03
CA ALA A 133 3.71 -18.37 8.76
C ALA A 133 3.42 -19.46 7.70
N TYR A 134 4.19 -20.56 7.72
CA TYR A 134 3.97 -21.72 6.85
C TYR A 134 2.67 -22.45 7.18
N GLN A 135 2.45 -22.79 8.45
CA GLN A 135 1.31 -23.59 8.90
C GLN A 135 0.00 -22.78 8.99
N GLY A 136 0.14 -21.44 9.17
CA GLY A 136 -0.95 -20.61 9.64
C GLY A 136 -1.24 -20.85 11.12
N LYS A 137 -1.79 -19.85 11.79
CA LYS A 137 -1.98 -19.89 13.24
C LYS A 137 -3.25 -19.19 13.67
N LYS A 138 -3.93 -19.72 14.68
CA LYS A 138 -4.92 -18.96 15.45
C LYS A 138 -4.21 -18.38 16.67
N GLN A 139 -4.24 -17.07 16.80
CA GLN A 139 -3.58 -16.34 17.89
C GLN A 139 -4.60 -15.49 18.63
N ASP A 140 -4.59 -15.61 19.96
CA ASP A 140 -5.33 -14.68 20.82
C ASP A 140 -4.48 -13.45 21.09
N ILE A 141 -5.02 -12.29 20.75
CA ILE A 141 -4.38 -10.99 21.01
C ILE A 141 -5.14 -10.24 22.08
N LYS A 142 -4.39 -9.53 22.94
CA LYS A 142 -4.92 -8.66 23.99
C LYS A 142 -4.49 -7.24 23.67
N PHE A 143 -5.44 -6.31 23.58
CA PHE A 143 -5.15 -4.92 23.31
C PHE A 143 -6.09 -3.99 24.06
N SER A 144 -5.61 -2.80 24.33
CA SER A 144 -6.41 -1.74 24.95
C SER A 144 -7.17 -0.96 23.88
N THR A 145 -8.44 -0.69 24.13
CA THR A 145 -9.30 0.08 23.26
C THR A 145 -10.29 0.88 24.09
N THR A 146 -11.07 1.72 23.45
CA THR A 146 -12.21 2.38 24.08
C THR A 146 -13.50 1.71 23.61
N GLU A 147 -14.43 1.50 24.55
CA GLU A 147 -15.77 0.99 24.27
C GLU A 147 -16.82 2.06 24.55
N ARG A 148 -17.94 1.96 23.83
CA ARG A 148 -19.11 2.79 24.11
C ARG A 148 -19.55 2.56 25.55
N CYS A 149 -19.76 3.62 26.28
CA CYS A 149 -20.30 3.53 27.65
C CYS A 149 -21.72 2.92 27.64
N ASN A 150 -21.88 1.80 28.35
CA ASN A 150 -23.14 1.08 28.38
C ASN A 150 -24.23 1.87 29.11
N THR A 151 -23.87 2.68 30.11
CA THR A 151 -24.79 3.46 30.95
C THR A 151 -25.48 4.57 30.18
N CYS A 152 -24.69 5.37 29.44
CA CYS A 152 -25.23 6.48 28.65
C CYS A 152 -25.34 6.12 27.13
N LYS A 153 -25.06 4.90 26.73
CA LYS A 153 -25.13 4.44 25.34
C LYS A 153 -24.35 5.36 24.35
N GLY A 154 -23.27 5.99 24.85
CA GLY A 154 -22.38 6.81 24.07
C GLY A 154 -22.75 8.30 23.96
N ASN A 155 -23.86 8.78 24.52
CA ASN A 155 -24.24 10.18 24.45
C ASN A 155 -23.52 11.08 25.48
N GLY A 156 -22.93 10.50 26.50
CA GLY A 156 -22.18 11.22 27.54
C GLY A 156 -23.05 11.79 28.68
N SER A 157 -24.38 11.80 28.55
CA SER A 157 -25.29 12.34 29.57
C SER A 157 -25.78 11.25 30.54
N LYS A 158 -26.19 11.62 31.73
CA LYS A 158 -26.87 10.71 32.67
C LYS A 158 -28.08 10.04 32.03
N PRO A 159 -28.43 8.81 32.42
CA PRO A 159 -29.65 8.16 31.98
C PRO A 159 -30.88 9.06 32.21
N GLY A 160 -31.73 9.19 31.22
CA GLY A 160 -32.89 10.08 31.25
C GLY A 160 -32.60 11.52 30.82
N HIS A 161 -31.36 11.90 30.59
CA HIS A 161 -30.97 13.20 30.07
C HIS A 161 -30.34 13.04 28.67
N SER A 162 -30.56 14.01 27.79
CA SER A 162 -29.91 14.16 26.50
C SER A 162 -28.93 15.33 26.51
N PRO A 163 -27.93 15.37 25.65
CA PRO A 163 -27.15 16.58 25.45
C PRO A 163 -28.04 17.75 25.03
N ASP A 164 -27.76 18.93 25.56
CA ASP A 164 -28.49 20.16 25.23
C ASP A 164 -27.86 20.82 24.00
N ARG A 165 -28.67 21.52 23.25
CA ARG A 165 -28.19 22.29 22.10
C ARG A 165 -27.32 23.45 22.58
N CYS A 166 -26.11 23.58 22.03
CA CYS A 166 -25.21 24.68 22.39
C CYS A 166 -25.87 26.04 22.08
N THR A 167 -26.05 26.85 23.11
CA THR A 167 -26.69 28.16 22.98
C THR A 167 -25.86 29.16 22.20
N TYR A 168 -24.52 29.06 22.29
CA TYR A 168 -23.61 29.99 21.67
C TYR A 168 -23.55 29.88 20.11
N CYS A 169 -23.60 28.68 19.55
CA CYS A 169 -23.60 28.45 18.11
C CYS A 169 -24.95 27.99 17.54
N GLY A 170 -25.97 27.90 18.38
CA GLY A 170 -27.30 27.42 17.98
C GLY A 170 -27.30 26.00 17.43
N GLY A 171 -26.36 25.15 17.89
CA GLY A 171 -26.21 23.76 17.44
C GLY A 171 -25.35 23.57 16.21
N ASN A 172 -24.79 24.61 15.60
CA ASN A 172 -24.03 24.53 14.36
C ASN A 172 -22.56 24.07 14.57
N GLY A 173 -22.07 24.08 15.81
CA GLY A 173 -20.68 23.75 16.13
C GLY A 173 -19.66 24.79 15.67
N LYS A 174 -20.07 25.79 14.89
CA LYS A 174 -19.24 26.83 14.32
C LYS A 174 -19.90 28.19 14.46
N ILE A 175 -19.10 29.22 14.64
CA ILE A 175 -19.52 30.61 14.67
C ILE A 175 -18.94 31.36 13.48
N ARG A 176 -19.70 32.33 12.97
CA ARG A 176 -19.23 33.21 11.90
C ARG A 176 -18.88 34.56 12.52
N SER A 177 -17.68 35.02 12.33
CA SER A 177 -17.23 36.35 12.71
C SER A 177 -16.95 37.16 11.46
N ASN A 178 -17.59 38.31 11.34
CA ASN A 178 -17.34 39.24 10.23
C ASN A 178 -16.20 40.18 10.64
N GLN A 179 -15.06 40.08 10.00
CA GLN A 179 -13.94 41.02 10.14
C GLN A 179 -13.83 41.83 8.84
N GLY A 180 -14.51 42.98 8.81
CA GLY A 180 -14.55 43.82 7.63
C GLY A 180 -15.25 43.15 6.44
N PHE A 181 -14.53 42.98 5.32
CA PHE A 181 -15.06 42.36 4.10
C PHE A 181 -14.99 40.81 4.11
N PHE A 182 -14.37 40.18 5.14
CA PHE A 182 -14.19 38.74 5.21
C PHE A 182 -15.06 38.12 6.32
N THR A 183 -15.80 37.07 5.99
CA THR A 183 -16.49 36.23 6.97
C THR A 183 -15.58 35.06 7.36
N VAL A 184 -15.08 35.08 8.59
CA VAL A 184 -14.25 33.99 9.14
C VAL A 184 -15.14 33.04 9.89
N GLN A 185 -15.07 31.75 9.55
CA GLN A 185 -15.76 30.68 10.26
C GLN A 185 -14.81 30.04 11.28
N GLN A 186 -15.15 30.11 12.55
CA GLN A 186 -14.38 29.54 13.65
C GLN A 186 -15.15 28.41 14.35
N THR A 187 -14.41 27.44 14.90
CA THR A 187 -15.01 26.42 15.78
C THR A 187 -15.58 27.09 17.01
N CYS A 188 -16.80 26.72 17.40
CA CYS A 188 -17.46 27.27 18.59
C CYS A 188 -16.61 26.93 19.83
N PRO A 189 -16.16 27.93 20.61
CA PRO A 189 -15.31 27.72 21.79
C PRO A 189 -16.05 27.01 22.93
N GLN A 190 -17.38 27.16 23.01
CA GLN A 190 -18.21 26.60 24.08
C GLN A 190 -18.42 25.09 23.90
N CYS A 191 -18.82 24.66 22.70
CA CYS A 191 -19.07 23.25 22.43
C CYS A 191 -17.92 22.55 21.70
N ASN A 192 -16.78 23.25 21.44
CA ASN A 192 -15.62 22.72 20.73
C ASN A 192 -15.97 22.02 19.39
N GLY A 193 -16.91 22.61 18.66
CA GLY A 193 -17.33 22.09 17.36
C GLY A 193 -18.44 21.06 17.39
N ASN A 194 -18.86 20.63 18.55
CA ASN A 194 -19.84 19.54 18.71
C ASN A 194 -21.30 19.97 18.45
N GLY A 195 -21.62 21.25 18.62
CA GLY A 195 -22.97 21.75 18.49
C GLY A 195 -23.87 21.47 19.71
N GLU A 196 -23.43 20.63 20.63
CA GLU A 196 -24.17 20.20 21.82
C GLU A 196 -23.31 20.31 23.08
N GLU A 197 -23.95 20.49 24.24
CA GLU A 197 -23.32 20.56 25.54
C GLU A 197 -23.90 19.50 26.48
N ILE A 198 -23.06 18.97 27.36
CA ILE A 198 -23.47 17.96 28.34
C ILE A 198 -23.58 18.66 29.69
N THR A 199 -24.78 19.07 30.04
CA THR A 199 -25.10 19.72 31.35
C THR A 199 -25.09 18.71 32.48
N ASN A 200 -25.54 17.48 32.23
CA ASN A 200 -25.60 16.40 33.22
C ASN A 200 -24.69 15.23 32.78
N PRO A 201 -23.38 15.25 33.09
CA PRO A 201 -22.45 14.24 32.64
C PRO A 201 -22.75 12.87 33.28
N CYS A 202 -22.61 11.81 32.49
CA CYS A 202 -22.70 10.43 32.93
C CYS A 202 -21.60 10.12 33.95
N ASN A 203 -21.94 9.62 35.11
CA ASN A 203 -20.99 9.33 36.20
C ASN A 203 -19.97 8.25 35.81
N ASP A 204 -20.35 7.37 34.91
CA ASP A 204 -19.54 6.24 34.49
C ASP A 204 -18.44 6.58 33.51
N CYS A 205 -18.64 7.56 32.64
CA CYS A 205 -17.67 7.98 31.60
C CYS A 205 -17.30 9.46 31.69
N ASN A 206 -17.79 10.18 32.74
CA ASN A 206 -17.51 11.59 32.95
C ASN A 206 -17.80 12.47 31.71
N GLY A 207 -18.90 12.19 31.02
CA GLY A 207 -19.31 12.95 29.85
C GLY A 207 -18.66 12.49 28.52
N GLN A 208 -17.66 11.61 28.56
CA GLN A 208 -16.92 11.20 27.34
C GLN A 208 -17.73 10.27 26.41
N GLY A 209 -18.75 9.59 26.94
CA GLY A 209 -19.55 8.61 26.19
C GLY A 209 -18.84 7.29 25.91
N LYS A 210 -17.57 7.18 26.29
CA LYS A 210 -16.72 6.00 26.08
C LYS A 210 -15.86 5.68 27.30
N LYS A 211 -15.49 4.41 27.48
CA LYS A 211 -14.64 3.92 28.56
C LYS A 211 -13.47 3.12 28.00
N GLN A 212 -12.34 3.15 28.70
CA GLN A 212 -11.24 2.26 28.39
C GLN A 212 -11.61 0.81 28.72
N ALA A 213 -11.28 -0.10 27.80
CA ALA A 213 -11.49 -1.53 27.94
C ALA A 213 -10.31 -2.31 27.38
N SER A 214 -10.00 -3.46 27.99
CA SER A 214 -9.06 -4.41 27.41
C SER A 214 -9.85 -5.53 26.75
N LYS A 215 -9.60 -5.75 25.46
CA LYS A 215 -10.27 -6.78 24.66
C LYS A 215 -9.31 -7.91 24.33
N LYS A 216 -9.85 -9.14 24.37
CA LYS A 216 -9.19 -10.34 23.85
C LYS A 216 -9.96 -10.81 22.63
N ILE A 217 -9.24 -10.96 21.52
CA ILE A 217 -9.82 -11.41 20.24
C ILE A 217 -8.94 -12.53 19.69
N SER A 218 -9.59 -13.59 19.20
CA SER A 218 -8.91 -14.65 18.46
C SER A 218 -8.84 -14.28 16.99
N VAL A 219 -7.63 -14.26 16.44
CA VAL A 219 -7.36 -13.93 15.04
C VAL A 219 -6.77 -15.13 14.33
N THR A 220 -7.26 -15.42 13.15
CA THR A 220 -6.71 -16.46 12.28
C THR A 220 -5.72 -15.84 11.30
N ILE A 221 -4.46 -16.24 11.43
CA ILE A 221 -3.38 -15.88 10.50
C ILE A 221 -3.39 -16.91 9.37
N PRO A 222 -3.56 -16.52 8.11
CA PRO A 222 -3.58 -17.46 7.01
C PRO A 222 -2.20 -18.07 6.76
N LYS A 223 -2.20 -19.26 6.14
CA LYS A 223 -0.96 -19.90 5.66
C LYS A 223 -0.31 -19.05 4.57
N GLY A 224 1.00 -19.01 4.55
CA GLY A 224 1.76 -18.29 3.54
C GLY A 224 1.82 -16.77 3.76
N VAL A 225 1.34 -16.26 4.89
CA VAL A 225 1.43 -14.84 5.22
C VAL A 225 2.86 -14.35 5.10
N ASP A 226 3.03 -13.18 4.50
CA ASP A 226 4.34 -12.57 4.30
C ASP A 226 4.63 -11.48 5.33
N ASP A 227 5.90 -11.14 5.48
CA ASP A 227 6.32 -10.02 6.32
C ASP A 227 5.64 -8.71 5.85
N GLY A 228 5.26 -7.84 6.80
CA GLY A 228 4.54 -6.61 6.51
C GLY A 228 3.07 -6.79 6.10
N THR A 229 2.53 -8.00 6.06
CA THR A 229 1.11 -8.24 5.73
C THR A 229 0.21 -7.56 6.75
N ARG A 230 -0.82 -6.86 6.24
CA ARG A 230 -1.82 -6.16 7.06
C ARG A 230 -3.15 -6.90 7.05
N ILE A 231 -3.65 -7.25 8.23
CA ILE A 231 -4.98 -7.86 8.41
C ILE A 231 -5.90 -6.83 9.08
N ARG A 232 -6.98 -6.48 8.41
CA ARG A 232 -7.98 -5.54 8.94
C ARG A 232 -9.08 -6.30 9.67
N LEU A 233 -9.32 -5.93 10.91
CA LEU A 233 -10.45 -6.39 11.71
C LEU A 233 -11.45 -5.24 11.84
N ALA A 234 -12.50 -5.26 11.02
CA ALA A 234 -13.49 -4.20 10.95
C ALA A 234 -14.23 -4.00 12.30
N GLY A 235 -14.38 -2.74 12.71
CA GLY A 235 -15.09 -2.36 13.93
C GLY A 235 -14.42 -2.82 15.24
N LYS A 236 -13.12 -3.14 15.23
CA LYS A 236 -12.37 -3.54 16.44
C LYS A 236 -11.40 -2.46 16.93
N GLY A 237 -11.45 -1.27 16.34
CA GLY A 237 -10.72 -0.09 16.79
C GLY A 237 -11.37 0.58 18.03
N GLU A 238 -11.12 1.87 18.21
CA GLU A 238 -11.73 2.66 19.28
C GLU A 238 -13.20 2.96 19.00
N ALA A 239 -13.97 3.13 20.07
CA ALA A 239 -15.34 3.58 19.96
C ALA A 239 -15.41 5.02 19.43
N GLY A 240 -16.32 5.29 18.51
CA GLY A 240 -16.62 6.63 18.05
C GLY A 240 -17.24 7.49 19.15
N SER A 241 -17.06 8.80 19.04
CA SER A 241 -17.68 9.75 19.94
C SER A 241 -19.18 9.88 19.63
N ARG A 242 -20.01 10.10 20.66
CA ARG A 242 -21.46 10.41 20.53
C ARG A 242 -22.23 9.44 19.61
N GLY A 243 -21.96 8.15 19.77
CA GLY A 243 -22.61 7.12 18.96
C GLY A 243 -22.06 6.94 17.57
N GLY A 244 -20.95 7.60 17.23
CA GLY A 244 -20.22 7.42 15.99
C GLY A 244 -19.75 5.97 15.78
N ALA A 245 -19.45 5.59 14.53
CA ALA A 245 -18.97 4.29 14.19
C ALA A 245 -17.61 3.98 14.87
N THR A 246 -17.41 2.73 15.25
CA THR A 246 -16.12 2.26 15.77
C THR A 246 -15.06 2.26 14.66
N GLY A 247 -13.82 2.54 15.01
CA GLY A 247 -12.68 2.36 14.12
C GLY A 247 -12.38 0.89 13.86
N ASP A 248 -11.33 0.62 13.13
CA ASP A 248 -10.86 -0.72 12.80
C ASP A 248 -9.55 -1.04 13.53
N LEU A 249 -9.27 -2.33 13.70
CA LEU A 249 -7.98 -2.79 14.20
C LEU A 249 -7.17 -3.36 13.03
N TYR A 250 -5.98 -2.81 12.80
CA TYR A 250 -5.03 -3.29 11.82
C TYR A 250 -3.93 -4.09 12.50
N LEU A 251 -3.81 -5.34 12.14
CA LEU A 251 -2.72 -6.20 12.53
C LEU A 251 -1.62 -6.14 11.49
N PHE A 252 -0.42 -5.81 11.93
CA PHE A 252 0.79 -5.86 11.10
C PHE A 252 1.56 -7.12 11.49
N ILE A 253 1.72 -8.00 10.54
CA ILE A 253 2.45 -9.26 10.73
C ILE A 253 3.92 -9.01 10.46
N ASN A 254 4.76 -9.34 11.44
CA ASN A 254 6.21 -9.34 11.31
C ASN A 254 6.68 -10.80 11.38
N VAL A 255 7.38 -11.28 10.35
CA VAL A 255 7.94 -12.63 10.34
C VAL A 255 9.39 -12.56 10.78
N TYR A 256 9.75 -13.29 11.85
CA TYR A 256 11.14 -13.35 12.28
C TYR A 256 12.03 -13.97 11.21
N SER A 257 13.28 -13.48 11.15
CA SER A 257 14.32 -14.15 10.37
C SER A 257 14.55 -15.55 10.91
N HIS A 258 14.74 -16.52 10.02
CA HIS A 258 15.00 -17.92 10.40
C HIS A 258 16.49 -18.22 10.23
N ASP A 259 17.06 -19.04 11.14
CA ASP A 259 18.49 -19.33 11.16
C ASP A 259 18.98 -20.09 9.91
N LEU A 260 18.15 -20.97 9.37
CA LEU A 260 18.52 -21.81 8.22
C LEU A 260 17.92 -21.32 6.90
N PHE A 261 16.66 -20.86 6.92
CA PHE A 261 15.92 -20.54 5.72
C PHE A 261 15.85 -19.02 5.47
N LYS A 262 16.19 -18.61 4.27
CA LYS A 262 15.91 -17.25 3.77
C LYS A 262 14.69 -17.32 2.86
N ARG A 263 13.67 -16.51 3.14
CA ARG A 263 12.46 -16.42 2.32
C ARG A 263 12.61 -15.33 1.27
N SER A 264 12.15 -15.63 0.06
CA SER A 264 11.90 -14.65 -1.00
C SER A 264 10.58 -15.01 -1.67
N ASP A 265 9.57 -14.20 -1.43
CA ASP A 265 8.18 -14.47 -1.80
C ASP A 265 7.72 -15.85 -1.27
N GLU A 266 7.37 -16.78 -2.14
CA GLU A 266 6.98 -18.14 -1.78
C GLU A 266 8.13 -19.14 -1.82
N ASN A 267 9.31 -18.72 -2.24
CA ASN A 267 10.48 -19.59 -2.30
C ASN A 267 11.31 -19.50 -1.02
N LEU A 268 11.93 -20.62 -0.68
CA LEU A 268 12.88 -20.72 0.41
C LEU A 268 14.28 -20.99 -0.13
N PHE A 269 15.26 -20.38 0.48
CA PHE A 269 16.67 -20.57 0.18
C PHE A 269 17.39 -21.08 1.41
N PHE A 270 18.23 -22.09 1.21
CA PHE A 270 18.97 -22.77 2.26
C PHE A 270 20.41 -23.01 1.81
N GLU A 271 21.40 -22.63 2.62
CA GLU A 271 22.81 -22.90 2.36
C GLU A 271 23.22 -24.18 3.09
N PHE A 272 23.68 -25.17 2.33
CA PHE A 272 24.15 -26.44 2.87
C PHE A 272 25.68 -26.53 2.79
N PRO A 273 26.39 -26.64 3.93
CA PRO A 273 27.82 -26.90 3.94
C PRO A 273 28.10 -28.31 3.47
N LEU A 274 28.89 -28.48 2.45
CA LEU A 274 29.28 -29.78 1.88
C LEU A 274 30.81 -29.93 1.94
N SER A 275 31.28 -31.06 2.41
CA SER A 275 32.72 -31.33 2.43
C SER A 275 33.31 -31.35 1.03
N LEU A 276 34.60 -30.98 0.88
CA LEU A 276 35.32 -31.06 -0.37
C LEU A 276 35.27 -32.47 -0.98
N ALA A 277 35.43 -33.49 -0.15
CA ALA A 277 35.41 -34.88 -0.58
C ALA A 277 34.04 -35.31 -1.12
N ASP A 278 32.96 -34.94 -0.42
CA ASP A 278 31.58 -35.23 -0.87
C ASP A 278 31.22 -34.45 -2.13
N ALA A 279 31.72 -33.22 -2.27
CA ALA A 279 31.53 -32.42 -3.49
C ALA A 279 32.23 -33.06 -4.71
N ALA A 280 33.41 -33.64 -4.51
CA ALA A 280 34.19 -34.30 -5.55
C ALA A 280 33.61 -35.67 -5.93
N LEU A 281 33.27 -36.49 -4.93
CA LEU A 281 32.86 -37.90 -5.11
C LEU A 281 31.36 -38.07 -5.36
N GLY A 282 30.57 -37.03 -5.02
CA GLY A 282 29.13 -37.12 -4.98
C GLY A 282 28.64 -37.85 -3.74
N THR A 283 27.46 -37.47 -3.28
CA THR A 283 26.85 -38.05 -2.06
C THR A 283 25.32 -37.88 -2.09
N THR A 284 24.65 -38.49 -1.10
CA THR A 284 23.25 -38.24 -0.83
C THR A 284 23.12 -37.57 0.53
N ILE A 285 22.57 -36.37 0.56
CA ILE A 285 22.38 -35.58 1.78
C ILE A 285 20.92 -35.60 2.22
N GLU A 286 20.68 -35.51 3.52
CA GLU A 286 19.36 -35.22 4.09
C GLU A 286 19.35 -33.79 4.61
N ILE A 287 18.34 -33.05 4.23
CA ILE A 287 18.14 -31.67 4.66
C ILE A 287 16.81 -31.49 5.36
N PRO A 288 16.70 -30.55 6.32
CA PRO A 288 15.41 -30.20 6.91
C PRO A 288 14.53 -29.49 5.89
N THR A 289 13.23 -29.62 6.06
CA THR A 289 12.22 -28.86 5.32
C THR A 289 11.37 -28.05 6.29
N ILE A 290 10.77 -26.94 5.83
CA ILE A 290 10.02 -26.00 6.67
C ILE A 290 8.79 -26.65 7.33
N ASP A 291 8.28 -27.73 6.77
CA ASP A 291 7.19 -28.53 7.32
C ASP A 291 7.62 -29.41 8.52
N GLY A 292 8.89 -29.35 8.95
CA GLY A 292 9.48 -30.17 9.99
C GLY A 292 9.91 -31.58 9.52
N GLY A 293 9.78 -31.85 8.23
CA GLY A 293 10.22 -33.08 7.59
C GLY A 293 11.69 -33.08 7.17
N LYS A 294 12.07 -34.13 6.42
CA LYS A 294 13.39 -34.27 5.80
C LYS A 294 13.24 -34.55 4.30
N ALA A 295 14.14 -34.03 3.52
CA ALA A 295 14.24 -34.32 2.09
C ALA A 295 15.61 -34.85 1.75
N LYS A 296 15.67 -35.82 0.85
CA LYS A 296 16.94 -36.38 0.32
C LYS A 296 17.28 -35.76 -0.99
N ILE A 297 18.53 -35.33 -1.12
CA ILE A 297 19.09 -34.77 -2.36
C ILE A 297 20.30 -35.59 -2.76
N LYS A 298 20.31 -36.06 -4.01
CA LYS A 298 21.49 -36.67 -4.59
C LYS A 298 22.40 -35.58 -5.17
N ILE A 299 23.59 -35.46 -4.62
CA ILE A 299 24.63 -34.55 -5.08
C ILE A 299 25.50 -35.30 -6.10
N PRO A 300 25.56 -34.87 -7.35
CA PRO A 300 26.43 -35.48 -8.35
C PRO A 300 27.93 -35.25 -8.03
N GLU A 301 28.79 -36.15 -8.52
CA GLU A 301 30.23 -35.97 -8.47
C GLU A 301 30.65 -34.68 -9.20
N GLY A 302 31.70 -34.03 -8.69
CA GLY A 302 32.21 -32.78 -9.27
C GLY A 302 31.30 -31.58 -9.06
N THR A 303 30.40 -31.61 -8.06
CA THR A 303 29.52 -30.49 -7.76
C THR A 303 30.35 -29.29 -7.31
N GLN A 304 30.16 -28.16 -7.99
CA GLN A 304 30.90 -26.92 -7.73
C GLN A 304 30.25 -26.10 -6.62
N ASN A 305 31.10 -25.31 -5.94
CA ASN A 305 30.59 -24.34 -4.93
C ASN A 305 29.55 -23.39 -5.53
N GLY A 306 28.47 -23.10 -4.80
CA GLY A 306 27.38 -22.23 -5.25
C GLY A 306 26.34 -22.94 -6.14
N LYS A 307 26.51 -24.23 -6.45
CA LYS A 307 25.51 -25.00 -7.20
C LYS A 307 24.20 -25.04 -6.43
N GLN A 308 23.09 -24.75 -7.12
CA GLN A 308 21.74 -24.78 -6.53
C GLN A 308 20.97 -26.03 -6.98
N PHE A 309 20.28 -26.64 -6.03
CA PHE A 309 19.35 -27.75 -6.25
C PHE A 309 17.94 -27.29 -5.87
N ARG A 310 16.98 -27.50 -6.76
CA ARG A 310 15.58 -27.11 -6.56
C ARG A 310 14.75 -28.30 -6.11
N LEU A 311 14.09 -28.16 -4.99
CA LEU A 311 13.08 -29.09 -4.49
C LEU A 311 11.70 -28.49 -4.72
N LYS A 312 11.01 -29.00 -5.73
CA LYS A 312 9.69 -28.50 -6.14
C LYS A 312 8.65 -28.69 -5.04
N GLY A 313 7.88 -27.62 -4.78
CA GLY A 313 6.77 -27.66 -3.83
C GLY A 313 7.19 -27.78 -2.34
N LYS A 314 8.45 -27.46 -2.00
CA LYS A 314 8.98 -27.46 -0.62
C LYS A 314 9.26 -26.05 -0.08
N GLY A 315 8.74 -25.02 -0.73
CA GLY A 315 8.77 -23.63 -0.28
C GLY A 315 7.55 -23.27 0.57
N MET A 316 7.26 -21.98 0.69
CA MET A 316 6.10 -21.44 1.41
C MET A 316 4.80 -21.66 0.62
N PRO A 317 3.67 -21.83 1.31
CA PRO A 317 2.38 -21.90 0.65
C PRO A 317 1.97 -20.54 0.09
N PHE A 318 1.31 -20.53 -1.05
CA PHE A 318 0.66 -19.33 -1.58
C PHE A 318 -0.58 -18.98 -0.76
N MET A 319 -0.71 -17.70 -0.36
CA MET A 319 -1.80 -17.25 0.53
C MET A 319 -3.21 -17.48 -0.06
N ARG A 320 -3.37 -17.49 -1.38
CA ARG A 320 -4.68 -17.58 -2.09
C ARG A 320 -4.82 -18.82 -2.97
N ARG A 321 -3.77 -19.60 -3.13
CA ARG A 321 -3.74 -20.81 -3.96
C ARG A 321 -3.33 -21.97 -3.07
N GLY A 322 -3.75 -23.17 -3.38
CA GLY A 322 -3.35 -24.38 -2.64
C GLY A 322 -1.94 -24.89 -2.97
N ASP A 323 -1.19 -24.13 -3.79
CA ASP A 323 0.14 -24.49 -4.26
C ASP A 323 1.22 -24.04 -3.27
N PHE A 324 2.44 -24.55 -3.48
CA PHE A 324 3.63 -24.20 -2.71
C PHE A 324 4.72 -23.70 -3.64
N GLY A 325 5.53 -22.79 -3.15
CA GLY A 325 6.80 -22.42 -3.78
C GLY A 325 7.83 -23.53 -3.70
N ASP A 326 9.06 -23.24 -4.07
CA ASP A 326 10.15 -24.22 -4.14
C ASP A 326 11.20 -23.93 -3.05
N LEU A 327 11.92 -24.98 -2.63
CA LEU A 327 13.10 -24.84 -1.80
C LEU A 327 14.36 -24.94 -2.66
N TYR A 328 15.17 -23.91 -2.64
CA TYR A 328 16.47 -23.85 -3.31
C TYR A 328 17.58 -24.11 -2.31
N VAL A 329 18.32 -25.19 -2.52
CA VAL A 329 19.45 -25.60 -1.68
C VAL A 329 20.73 -25.23 -2.41
N GLN A 330 21.45 -24.26 -1.86
CA GLN A 330 22.74 -23.83 -2.39
C GLN A 330 23.87 -24.55 -1.65
N VAL A 331 24.66 -25.30 -2.37
CA VAL A 331 25.83 -25.99 -1.80
C VAL A 331 26.95 -24.98 -1.59
N LYS A 332 27.48 -24.95 -0.37
CA LYS A 332 28.68 -24.22 0.00
C LYS A 332 29.78 -25.21 0.33
N THR A 333 30.73 -25.37 -0.60
CA THR A 333 31.84 -26.32 -0.37
C THR A 333 32.76 -25.80 0.72
N GLU A 334 32.96 -26.61 1.74
CA GLU A 334 33.87 -26.33 2.85
C GLU A 334 35.18 -27.04 2.64
N VAL A 335 36.28 -26.29 2.63
CA VAL A 335 37.64 -26.83 2.58
C VAL A 335 38.09 -27.10 4.02
N PRO A 336 38.61 -28.33 4.33
CA PRO A 336 39.00 -28.68 5.68
C PRO A 336 40.14 -27.80 6.18
N VAL A 337 39.95 -27.20 7.37
CA VAL A 337 40.94 -26.28 7.97
C VAL A 337 42.02 -27.01 8.74
N TYR A 338 41.64 -28.09 9.46
CA TYR A 338 42.58 -28.87 10.28
C TYR A 338 42.74 -30.29 9.71
N LEU A 339 43.90 -30.59 9.15
CA LEU A 339 44.22 -31.86 8.53
C LEU A 339 45.19 -32.65 9.43
N ASN A 340 44.90 -33.93 9.65
CA ASN A 340 45.84 -34.85 10.26
C ASN A 340 46.90 -35.31 9.22
N LYS A 341 47.98 -36.02 9.69
CA LYS A 341 49.07 -36.47 8.81
C LYS A 341 48.58 -37.27 7.61
N LYS A 342 47.70 -38.24 7.84
CA LYS A 342 47.18 -39.14 6.82
C LYS A 342 46.31 -38.38 5.80
N GLN A 343 45.53 -37.38 6.23
CA GLN A 343 44.74 -36.56 5.32
C GLN A 343 45.64 -35.70 4.45
N LYS A 344 46.74 -35.15 4.99
CA LYS A 344 47.72 -34.36 4.20
C LYS A 344 48.39 -35.26 3.15
N GLU A 345 48.89 -36.43 3.52
CA GLU A 345 49.48 -37.37 2.59
C GLU A 345 48.54 -37.75 1.44
N LEU A 346 47.27 -38.03 1.75
CA LEU A 346 46.27 -38.33 0.71
C LEU A 346 46.01 -37.15 -0.24
N LEU A 347 45.95 -35.92 0.26
CA LEU A 347 45.77 -34.75 -0.56
C LEU A 347 47.03 -34.40 -1.37
N GLU A 348 48.22 -34.69 -0.83
CA GLU A 348 49.49 -34.57 -1.59
C GLU A 348 49.51 -35.54 -2.75
N GLN A 349 49.20 -36.80 -2.52
CA GLN A 349 49.07 -37.82 -3.56
C GLN A 349 48.02 -37.45 -4.61
N PHE A 350 46.86 -36.95 -4.14
CA PHE A 350 45.82 -36.45 -5.06
C PHE A 350 46.37 -35.33 -5.96
N ARG A 351 47.10 -34.34 -5.41
CA ARG A 351 47.69 -33.22 -6.13
C ARG A 351 48.69 -33.69 -7.19
N GLU A 352 49.46 -34.76 -6.93
CA GLU A 352 50.42 -35.31 -7.87
C GLU A 352 49.78 -35.93 -9.11
N ILE A 353 48.59 -36.51 -8.97
CA ILE A 353 47.86 -37.15 -10.08
C ILE A 353 46.87 -36.20 -10.77
N GLU A 354 46.69 -34.96 -10.24
CA GLU A 354 45.83 -33.96 -10.85
C GLU A 354 46.30 -33.66 -12.31
N ASN A 355 45.35 -33.45 -13.17
CA ASN A 355 45.60 -33.09 -14.58
C ASN A 355 44.59 -32.03 -15.06
N ASP A 356 44.85 -31.55 -16.28
CA ASP A 356 44.02 -30.53 -16.92
C ASP A 356 42.52 -30.88 -17.07
N LYS A 357 42.19 -32.17 -17.04
CA LYS A 357 40.78 -32.64 -17.11
C LYS A 357 40.10 -32.55 -15.76
N SER A 358 40.86 -32.75 -14.65
CA SER A 358 40.34 -32.64 -13.30
C SER A 358 39.92 -31.21 -12.94
N ASN A 359 40.71 -30.23 -13.45
CA ASN A 359 40.53 -28.81 -13.10
C ASN A 359 40.37 -27.91 -14.37
N PRO A 360 39.28 -28.05 -15.12
CA PRO A 360 39.12 -27.35 -16.41
C PRO A 360 39.07 -25.82 -16.32
N SER A 361 38.63 -25.29 -15.20
CA SER A 361 38.57 -23.84 -14.97
C SER A 361 39.96 -23.23 -14.77
N ILE A 362 40.85 -23.94 -14.07
CA ILE A 362 42.24 -23.54 -13.86
C ILE A 362 42.96 -23.49 -15.24
N LYS A 363 42.78 -24.53 -16.05
CA LYS A 363 43.33 -24.56 -17.40
C LYS A 363 42.87 -23.39 -18.27
N LYS A 364 41.56 -23.12 -18.29
CA LYS A 364 40.97 -21.99 -19.04
C LYS A 364 41.53 -20.65 -18.57
N PHE A 365 41.72 -20.49 -17.27
CA PHE A 365 42.30 -19.26 -16.71
C PHE A 365 43.73 -19.05 -17.21
N PHE A 366 44.60 -20.04 -17.07
CA PHE A 366 45.99 -19.93 -17.52
C PHE A 366 46.10 -19.75 -19.03
N GLN A 367 45.22 -20.32 -19.82
CA GLN A 367 45.19 -20.06 -21.27
C GLN A 367 44.85 -18.59 -21.57
N LYS A 368 43.84 -18.02 -20.87
CA LYS A 368 43.52 -16.60 -21.01
C LYS A 368 44.64 -15.69 -20.54
N ALA A 369 45.28 -16.01 -19.42
CA ALA A 369 46.41 -15.24 -18.89
C ALA A 369 47.61 -15.25 -19.87
N LYS A 370 47.94 -16.42 -20.46
CA LYS A 370 48.98 -16.50 -21.49
C LYS A 370 48.69 -15.62 -22.72
N ASN A 371 47.42 -15.56 -23.14
CA ASN A 371 47.03 -14.71 -24.26
C ASN A 371 47.12 -13.23 -23.91
N PHE A 372 46.78 -12.85 -22.67
CA PHE A 372 46.92 -11.48 -22.20
C PHE A 372 48.37 -10.99 -22.11
N TRP A 373 49.29 -11.85 -21.68
CA TRP A 373 50.72 -11.52 -21.62
C TRP A 373 51.45 -11.55 -22.96
N LYS A 374 50.82 -12.08 -24.01
CA LYS A 374 51.37 -12.08 -25.37
C LYS A 374 51.01 -10.86 -26.21
N ASN A 375 50.04 -10.08 -25.76
CA ASN A 375 49.67 -8.76 -26.30
C ASN A 375 50.30 -7.64 -25.45
#